data_22232ab1653c27a2fa2d6759d694747c
#
_entry.id   22232ab1653c27a2fa2d6759d694747c
#
_cell.length_a   1.000
_cell.length_b   1.000
_cell.length_c   1.000
_cell.angle_alpha   90.00
_cell.angle_beta   90.00
_cell.angle_gamma   90.00
#
_symmetry.space_group_name_H-M   'P 1'
#
loop_
_entity.id
_entity.type
_entity.pdbx_description
1 polymer ?
#
loop_
_entity_poly.entity_id
_entity_poly.type
_entity_poly.pdbx_seq_one_letter_code
_entity_poly.pdbx_strand_id
1 'polypeptide(L)'
;MAETTTAAAEEERNFVAHFKDQQILPPDEIQQNPRNEGLGASSRNLSVRDFELVRTLGTGTFARVWLVRLANPAEEDRDKVFALKVLRKVEVIKLKQVDHVNHERSVLSDVAGHPFITTLITSFSDHDSLYMLLDYCPGGEVFSYLRKAKRFDENTARFYAAEIVLILEFLHEREGVAYRDMKPENLLLDAEGHIKLVDFGFAKRLGNRETYTLCGTPEYLAPEVIQSKGHTTAVDWWALGILIYEFLTGYPPFWHSNPIEIYKQIVSKPVSFPAEPAISPAAKDIIRQFCTLDRSHRLGNISGGAARVKDHPFFQGVIWEDVYYRKYRGPIIPPLRYPGDAQNFDLYPDEKEGREPYTEELAAKYDDRFKGF
;
A
#
# COMPACT_ATOMS: atom_id res chain seq x y z
N MET A 1 41.41 1.17 -7.61
CA MET A 1 40.19 0.32 -7.58
C MET A 1 39.46 0.36 -6.22
N ALA A 2 40.14 0.54 -5.09
CA ALA A 2 39.51 0.61 -3.76
C ALA A 2 38.81 1.98 -3.51
N GLU A 3 39.34 3.08 -4.04
CA GLU A 3 38.77 4.43 -3.85
C GLU A 3 37.46 4.67 -4.64
N THR A 4 37.33 4.03 -5.81
CA THR A 4 36.09 4.11 -6.61
C THR A 4 34.93 3.32 -5.97
N THR A 5 35.24 2.23 -5.24
CA THR A 5 34.22 1.43 -4.57
C THR A 5 33.67 2.10 -3.30
N THR A 6 34.52 2.87 -2.59
CA THR A 6 34.11 3.63 -1.42
C THR A 6 33.24 4.85 -1.77
N ALA A 7 33.60 5.60 -2.82
CA ALA A 7 32.86 6.76 -3.27
C ALA A 7 31.45 6.40 -3.79
N ALA A 8 31.32 5.32 -4.57
CA ALA A 8 30.03 4.85 -5.06
C ALA A 8 29.14 4.33 -3.92
N ALA A 9 29.73 3.62 -2.92
CA ALA A 9 28.99 3.16 -1.75
C ALA A 9 28.58 4.32 -0.82
N GLU A 10 29.36 5.39 -0.79
CA GLU A 10 29.06 6.60 -0.03
C GLU A 10 27.96 7.45 -0.72
N GLU A 11 27.98 7.55 -2.03
CA GLU A 11 26.92 8.17 -2.84
C GLU A 11 25.57 7.42 -2.69
N GLU A 12 25.58 6.08 -2.71
CA GLU A 12 24.40 5.25 -2.52
C GLU A 12 23.83 5.35 -1.11
N ARG A 13 24.69 5.40 -0.08
CA ARG A 13 24.26 5.62 1.32
C ARG A 13 23.63 7.00 1.51
N ASN A 14 24.26 8.02 0.97
CA ASN A 14 23.74 9.38 0.98
C ASN A 14 22.41 9.50 0.24
N PHE A 15 22.21 8.74 -0.84
CA PHE A 15 20.96 8.70 -1.56
C PHE A 15 19.82 8.10 -0.71
N VAL A 16 20.04 6.95 -0.07
CA VAL A 16 19.05 6.29 0.81
C VAL A 16 18.68 7.19 1.99
N ALA A 17 19.68 7.81 2.65
CA ALA A 17 19.48 8.75 3.73
C ALA A 17 18.70 9.99 3.28
N HIS A 18 19.14 10.61 2.21
CA HIS A 18 18.54 11.81 1.64
C HIS A 18 17.08 11.59 1.22
N PHE A 19 16.77 10.42 0.67
CA PHE A 19 15.42 10.09 0.25
C PHE A 19 14.41 10.07 1.41
N LYS A 20 14.82 9.66 2.60
CA LYS A 20 13.94 9.54 3.76
C LYS A 20 13.63 10.88 4.46
N ASP A 21 14.54 11.83 4.41
CA ASP A 21 14.44 13.12 5.13
C ASP A 21 13.78 14.23 4.29
N GLN A 22 13.18 13.92 3.16
CA GLN A 22 12.69 14.93 2.24
C GLN A 22 11.30 15.49 2.61
N GLN A 23 11.10 16.75 2.27
CA GLN A 23 9.82 17.45 2.34
C GLN A 23 8.75 16.73 1.50
N ILE A 24 7.50 16.81 1.95
CA ILE A 24 6.34 16.40 1.17
C ILE A 24 6.27 17.30 -0.06
N LEU A 25 6.32 16.70 -1.25
CA LEU A 25 6.21 17.40 -2.51
C LEU A 25 4.74 17.68 -2.86
N PRO A 26 4.44 18.79 -3.55
CA PRO A 26 3.16 18.97 -4.20
C PRO A 26 2.84 17.76 -5.12
N PRO A 27 1.55 17.37 -5.25
CA PRO A 27 1.19 16.22 -6.07
C PRO A 27 1.71 16.27 -7.50
N ASP A 28 1.77 17.47 -8.11
CA ASP A 28 2.25 17.69 -9.48
C ASP A 28 3.77 17.60 -9.63
N GLU A 29 4.52 17.67 -8.56
CA GLU A 29 5.97 17.54 -8.58
C GLU A 29 6.44 16.10 -8.35
N ILE A 30 5.57 15.19 -7.89
CA ILE A 30 5.95 13.79 -7.57
C ILE A 30 6.53 13.09 -8.80
N GLN A 31 5.90 13.20 -9.96
CA GLN A 31 6.36 12.57 -11.20
C GLN A 31 7.65 13.20 -11.77
N GLN A 32 7.88 14.48 -11.48
CA GLN A 32 9.08 15.21 -11.93
C GLN A 32 10.24 15.07 -10.94
N ASN A 33 10.03 14.29 -9.87
CA ASN A 33 11.05 14.14 -8.86
C ASN A 33 12.24 13.33 -9.42
N PRO A 34 13.47 13.88 -9.38
CA PRO A 34 14.69 13.16 -9.79
C PRO A 34 14.89 11.81 -9.11
N ARG A 35 14.26 11.62 -7.95
CA ARG A 35 14.25 10.34 -7.23
C ARG A 35 13.63 9.21 -8.04
N ASN A 36 12.55 9.50 -8.78
CA ASN A 36 11.87 8.50 -9.59
C ASN A 36 12.69 8.12 -10.83
N GLU A 37 13.51 9.03 -11.32
CA GLU A 37 14.47 8.77 -12.41
C GLU A 37 15.68 7.95 -11.94
N GLY A 38 16.11 8.11 -10.68
CA GLY A 38 17.29 7.45 -10.09
C GLY A 38 17.03 6.04 -9.58
N LEU A 39 15.79 5.69 -9.25
CA LEU A 39 15.43 4.40 -8.62
C LEU A 39 15.81 3.16 -9.47
N GLY A 40 15.94 3.31 -10.79
CA GLY A 40 16.38 2.22 -11.68
C GLY A 40 17.89 2.14 -11.93
N ALA A 41 18.62 3.24 -11.76
CA ALA A 41 20.04 3.34 -12.16
C ALA A 41 21.03 3.15 -11.00
N SER A 42 20.71 3.67 -9.82
CA SER A 42 21.59 3.60 -8.64
C SER A 42 21.52 2.28 -7.88
N SER A 43 20.49 1.49 -8.09
CA SER A 43 20.26 0.22 -7.37
C SER A 43 21.15 -0.94 -7.78
N ARG A 44 21.90 -0.82 -8.88
CA ARG A 44 22.67 -1.93 -9.46
C ARG A 44 23.82 -2.44 -8.60
N ASN A 45 24.25 -1.67 -7.61
CA ASN A 45 25.39 -2.02 -6.77
C ASN A 45 24.98 -2.40 -5.33
N LEU A 46 23.70 -2.23 -4.95
CA LEU A 46 23.23 -2.67 -3.64
C LEU A 46 23.04 -4.20 -3.61
N SER A 47 23.32 -4.76 -2.46
CA SER A 47 23.13 -6.18 -2.18
C SER A 47 22.48 -6.36 -0.80
N VAL A 48 21.94 -7.53 -0.54
CA VAL A 48 21.39 -7.86 0.78
C VAL A 48 22.43 -7.74 1.89
N ARG A 49 23.73 -7.83 1.57
CA ARG A 49 24.86 -7.72 2.53
C ARG A 49 25.06 -6.29 3.05
N ASP A 50 24.49 -5.29 2.36
CA ASP A 50 24.54 -3.90 2.80
C ASP A 50 23.54 -3.63 3.91
N PHE A 51 22.70 -4.61 4.24
CA PHE A 51 21.65 -4.53 5.25
C PHE A 51 21.83 -5.60 6.34
N GLU A 52 21.57 -5.22 7.57
CA GLU A 52 21.37 -6.13 8.68
C GLU A 52 19.88 -6.48 8.78
N LEU A 53 19.56 -7.76 8.63
CA LEU A 53 18.19 -8.27 8.78
C LEU A 53 17.86 -8.38 10.28
N VAL A 54 16.99 -7.52 10.79
CA VAL A 54 16.69 -7.43 12.23
C VAL A 54 15.62 -8.46 12.62
N ARG A 55 14.47 -8.45 11.93
CA ARG A 55 13.37 -9.40 12.16
C ARG A 55 12.38 -9.38 11.01
N THR A 56 11.58 -10.44 10.90
CA THR A 56 10.44 -10.48 9.98
C THR A 56 9.31 -9.58 10.49
N LEU A 57 8.76 -8.76 9.58
CA LEU A 57 7.59 -7.93 9.78
C LEU A 57 6.31 -8.57 9.20
N GLY A 58 6.45 -9.37 8.16
CA GLY A 58 5.34 -10.03 7.50
C GLY A 58 5.80 -11.12 6.54
N THR A 59 4.91 -12.07 6.26
CA THR A 59 5.15 -13.16 5.30
C THR A 59 3.95 -13.28 4.35
N GLY A 60 4.25 -13.42 3.06
CA GLY A 60 3.28 -13.73 2.01
C GLY A 60 3.59 -15.07 1.36
N THR A 61 2.83 -15.42 0.32
CA THR A 61 2.96 -16.70 -0.38
C THR A 61 4.33 -16.89 -1.02
N PHE A 62 4.93 -15.83 -1.54
CA PHE A 62 6.23 -15.84 -2.22
C PHE A 62 7.16 -14.69 -1.77
N ALA A 63 6.76 -13.95 -0.75
CA ALA A 63 7.48 -12.79 -0.25
C ALA A 63 7.63 -12.84 1.26
N ARG A 64 8.71 -12.25 1.76
CA ARG A 64 8.91 -11.97 3.19
C ARG A 64 9.38 -10.53 3.33
N VAL A 65 8.81 -9.82 4.29
CA VAL A 65 9.19 -8.44 4.61
C VAL A 65 10.03 -8.45 5.89
N TRP A 66 11.22 -7.88 5.81
CA TRP A 66 12.14 -7.75 6.93
C TRP A 66 12.24 -6.31 7.39
N LEU A 67 12.32 -6.11 8.70
CA LEU A 67 12.90 -4.89 9.26
C LEU A 67 14.40 -4.97 9.06
N VAL A 68 14.97 -3.93 8.44
CA VAL A 68 16.41 -3.87 8.16
C VAL A 68 16.98 -2.51 8.56
N ARG A 69 18.28 -2.49 8.80
CA ARG A 69 19.09 -1.28 8.92
C ARG A 69 20.35 -1.43 8.07
N LEU A 70 21.03 -0.33 7.78
CA LEU A 70 22.31 -0.39 7.07
C LEU A 70 23.33 -1.16 7.92
N ALA A 71 24.11 -2.07 7.31
CA ALA A 71 25.14 -2.85 8.00
C ALA A 71 26.33 -1.98 8.44
N ASN A 72 26.66 -0.93 7.66
CA ASN A 72 27.73 0.02 7.93
C ASN A 72 27.22 1.45 7.76
N PRO A 73 26.34 1.94 8.66
CA PRO A 73 25.75 3.26 8.52
C PRO A 73 26.77 4.37 8.78
N ALA A 74 26.61 5.53 8.11
CA ALA A 74 27.18 6.78 8.58
C ALA A 74 26.59 7.16 9.95
N GLU A 75 27.22 8.08 10.69
CA GLU A 75 26.73 8.47 12.01
C GLU A 75 25.28 9.00 11.98
N GLU A 76 24.96 9.79 10.97
CA GLU A 76 23.63 10.36 10.71
C GLU A 76 22.55 9.32 10.30
N ASP A 77 22.99 8.13 9.86
CA ASP A 77 22.09 7.06 9.40
C ASP A 77 21.96 5.90 10.39
N ARG A 78 22.62 5.99 11.55
CA ARG A 78 22.73 4.89 12.50
C ARG A 78 21.37 4.40 13.01
N ASP A 79 20.41 5.30 13.16
CA ASP A 79 19.06 5.00 13.65
C ASP A 79 18.03 4.78 12.52
N LYS A 80 18.45 4.88 11.25
CA LYS A 80 17.54 4.70 10.13
C LYS A 80 17.22 3.22 9.90
N VAL A 81 15.95 2.94 9.76
CA VAL A 81 15.42 1.59 9.54
C VAL A 81 14.48 1.58 8.35
N PHE A 82 14.37 0.44 7.71
CA PHE A 82 13.60 0.24 6.48
C PHE A 82 12.85 -1.08 6.51
N ALA A 83 11.88 -1.23 5.63
CA ALA A 83 11.25 -2.51 5.33
C ALA A 83 11.85 -3.06 4.02
N LEU A 84 12.42 -4.26 4.05
CA LEU A 84 12.95 -4.95 2.88
C LEU A 84 12.03 -6.10 2.49
N LYS A 85 11.30 -5.94 1.38
CA LYS A 85 10.48 -6.99 0.79
C LYS A 85 11.38 -7.87 -0.07
N VAL A 86 11.50 -9.14 0.29
CA VAL A 86 12.31 -10.16 -0.38
C VAL A 86 11.38 -11.12 -1.09
N LEU A 87 11.56 -11.28 -2.40
CA LEU A 87 10.75 -12.16 -3.25
C LEU A 87 11.67 -13.21 -3.89
N ARG A 88 11.39 -14.49 -3.67
CA ARG A 88 12.19 -15.56 -4.26
C ARG A 88 11.81 -15.79 -5.72
N LYS A 89 12.78 -15.70 -6.62
CA LYS A 89 12.57 -15.88 -8.08
C LYS A 89 11.88 -17.21 -8.39
N VAL A 90 12.29 -18.31 -7.75
CA VAL A 90 11.68 -19.65 -7.92
C VAL A 90 10.18 -19.62 -7.62
N GLU A 91 9.80 -19.06 -6.48
CA GLU A 91 8.41 -19.00 -6.06
C GLU A 91 7.58 -18.09 -6.98
N VAL A 92 8.14 -16.92 -7.36
CA VAL A 92 7.52 -15.97 -8.29
C VAL A 92 7.24 -16.64 -9.64
N ILE A 93 8.18 -17.44 -10.14
CA ILE A 93 8.03 -18.18 -11.42
C ILE A 93 6.98 -19.27 -11.28
N LYS A 94 7.06 -20.12 -10.26
CA LYS A 94 6.11 -21.22 -10.02
C LYS A 94 4.67 -20.75 -9.93
N LEU A 95 4.45 -19.63 -9.25
CA LEU A 95 3.15 -19.03 -9.06
C LEU A 95 2.73 -18.12 -10.24
N LYS A 96 3.55 -18.06 -11.30
CA LYS A 96 3.30 -17.23 -12.50
C LYS A 96 3.12 -15.74 -12.18
N GLN A 97 3.89 -15.22 -11.20
CA GLN A 97 3.77 -13.86 -10.69
C GLN A 97 4.80 -12.88 -11.26
N VAL A 98 5.63 -13.29 -12.22
CA VAL A 98 6.71 -12.45 -12.78
C VAL A 98 6.20 -11.08 -13.24
N ASP A 99 5.14 -11.05 -14.02
CA ASP A 99 4.58 -9.79 -14.54
C ASP A 99 3.95 -8.94 -13.44
N HIS A 100 3.31 -9.58 -12.44
CA HIS A 100 2.72 -8.89 -11.29
C HIS A 100 3.79 -8.21 -10.43
N VAL A 101 4.89 -8.89 -10.15
CA VAL A 101 5.99 -8.36 -9.34
C VAL A 101 6.67 -7.19 -10.05
N ASN A 102 6.95 -7.31 -11.34
CA ASN A 102 7.49 -6.20 -12.14
C ASN A 102 6.54 -5.01 -12.18
N HIS A 103 5.25 -5.28 -12.29
CA HIS A 103 4.23 -4.23 -12.31
C HIS A 103 4.09 -3.55 -10.95
N GLU A 104 4.08 -4.30 -9.85
CA GLU A 104 4.09 -3.76 -8.50
C GLU A 104 5.26 -2.80 -8.29
N ARG A 105 6.47 -3.24 -8.65
CA ARG A 105 7.67 -2.40 -8.55
C ARG A 105 7.55 -1.13 -9.39
N SER A 106 7.08 -1.25 -10.65
CA SER A 106 6.93 -0.10 -11.54
C SER A 106 5.93 0.93 -10.98
N VAL A 107 4.77 0.47 -10.50
CA VAL A 107 3.78 1.37 -9.90
C VAL A 107 4.33 2.04 -8.66
N LEU A 108 4.98 1.29 -7.76
CA LEU A 108 5.60 1.85 -6.55
C LEU A 108 6.68 2.88 -6.87
N SER A 109 7.45 2.68 -7.93
CA SER A 109 8.42 3.67 -8.40
C SER A 109 7.74 4.98 -8.85
N ASP A 110 6.66 4.86 -9.60
CA ASP A 110 5.94 6.03 -10.14
C ASP A 110 5.24 6.86 -9.06
N VAL A 111 4.74 6.20 -8.00
CA VAL A 111 4.00 6.86 -6.91
C VAL A 111 4.89 7.25 -5.72
N ALA A 112 6.19 7.00 -5.80
CA ALA A 112 7.13 7.27 -4.72
C ALA A 112 7.14 8.76 -4.34
N GLY A 113 7.02 9.03 -3.03
CA GLY A 113 6.98 10.39 -2.48
C GLY A 113 5.58 10.92 -2.14
N HIS A 114 4.50 10.19 -2.47
CA HIS A 114 3.18 10.55 -1.97
C HIS A 114 3.12 10.37 -0.43
N PRO A 115 2.58 11.35 0.34
CA PRO A 115 2.67 11.35 1.81
C PRO A 115 2.01 10.13 2.47
N PHE A 116 1.00 9.53 1.83
CA PHE A 116 0.21 8.43 2.38
C PHE A 116 0.38 7.09 1.63
N ILE A 117 1.36 6.99 0.75
CA ILE A 117 1.73 5.74 0.09
C ILE A 117 3.13 5.34 0.56
N THR A 118 3.37 4.04 0.75
CA THR A 118 4.71 3.56 1.08
C THR A 118 5.68 3.93 -0.04
N THR A 119 6.84 4.46 0.33
CA THR A 119 7.83 4.90 -0.64
C THR A 119 8.75 3.74 -1.01
N LEU A 120 8.84 3.41 -2.28
CA LEU A 120 9.92 2.58 -2.79
C LEU A 120 11.20 3.43 -2.83
N ILE A 121 12.15 3.09 -1.97
CA ILE A 121 13.44 3.79 -1.89
C ILE A 121 14.34 3.32 -3.01
N THR A 122 14.45 1.99 -3.18
CA THR A 122 15.20 1.36 -4.27
C THR A 122 14.78 -0.09 -4.45
N SER A 123 15.17 -0.69 -5.58
CA SER A 123 15.04 -2.12 -5.83
C SER A 123 16.34 -2.67 -6.39
N PHE A 124 16.63 -3.94 -6.12
CA PHE A 124 17.80 -4.65 -6.63
C PHE A 124 17.51 -6.14 -6.64
N SER A 125 18.41 -6.92 -7.26
CA SER A 125 18.28 -8.37 -7.31
C SER A 125 19.65 -9.04 -7.18
N ASP A 126 19.63 -10.27 -6.68
CA ASP A 126 20.77 -11.18 -6.76
C ASP A 126 20.40 -12.42 -7.59
N HIS A 127 21.22 -13.49 -7.47
CA HIS A 127 20.93 -14.74 -8.19
C HIS A 127 19.56 -15.31 -7.83
N ASP A 128 19.18 -15.36 -6.56
CA ASP A 128 18.01 -16.11 -6.07
C ASP A 128 16.76 -15.25 -5.83
N SER A 129 16.93 -13.96 -5.61
CA SER A 129 15.88 -13.11 -5.06
C SER A 129 15.80 -11.72 -5.71
N LEU A 130 14.60 -11.13 -5.61
CA LEU A 130 14.33 -9.74 -5.92
C LEU A 130 14.07 -9.00 -4.60
N TYR A 131 14.49 -7.75 -4.52
CA TYR A 131 14.43 -6.93 -3.33
C TYR A 131 13.79 -5.58 -3.62
N MET A 132 12.88 -5.17 -2.76
CA MET A 132 12.33 -3.82 -2.73
C MET A 132 12.55 -3.22 -1.34
N LEU A 133 13.33 -2.15 -1.27
CA LEU A 133 13.56 -1.37 -0.05
C LEU A 133 12.49 -0.30 0.07
N LEU A 134 11.72 -0.35 1.15
CA LEU A 134 10.53 0.47 1.38
C LEU A 134 10.66 1.24 2.69
N ASP A 135 9.83 2.28 2.84
CA ASP A 135 9.61 2.94 4.13
C ASP A 135 9.21 1.92 5.20
N TYR A 136 9.77 2.07 6.39
CA TYR A 136 9.29 1.35 7.57
C TYR A 136 8.17 2.14 8.25
N CYS A 137 7.04 1.49 8.47
CA CYS A 137 5.86 2.05 9.12
C CYS A 137 5.68 1.42 10.51
N PRO A 138 6.22 2.01 11.58
CA PRO A 138 6.36 1.37 12.88
C PRO A 138 5.04 1.13 13.63
N GLY A 139 3.96 1.80 13.21
CA GLY A 139 2.65 1.66 13.83
C GLY A 139 1.96 0.32 13.53
N GLY A 140 2.38 -0.41 12.50
CA GLY A 140 1.70 -1.64 12.08
C GLY A 140 0.33 -1.37 11.45
N GLU A 141 -0.48 -2.41 11.32
CA GLU A 141 -1.75 -2.37 10.58
C GLU A 141 -2.85 -1.61 11.32
N VAL A 142 -3.60 -0.76 10.59
CA VAL A 142 -4.84 -0.12 11.08
C VAL A 142 -5.85 -1.17 11.54
N PHE A 143 -5.86 -2.34 10.90
CA PHE A 143 -6.68 -3.50 11.29
C PHE A 143 -6.53 -3.85 12.78
N SER A 144 -5.30 -3.89 13.30
CA SER A 144 -5.02 -4.23 14.70
C SER A 144 -5.64 -3.23 15.67
N TYR A 145 -5.55 -1.93 15.35
CA TYR A 145 -6.17 -0.86 16.15
C TYR A 145 -7.69 -0.92 16.10
N LEU A 146 -8.26 -1.18 14.91
CA LEU A 146 -9.70 -1.34 14.72
C LEU A 146 -10.23 -2.51 15.55
N ARG A 147 -9.57 -3.67 15.51
CA ARG A 147 -9.96 -4.85 16.32
C ARG A 147 -9.86 -4.58 17.82
N LYS A 148 -8.82 -3.90 18.27
CA LYS A 148 -8.63 -3.52 19.68
C LYS A 148 -9.69 -2.52 20.15
N ALA A 149 -9.99 -1.50 19.35
CA ALA A 149 -11.00 -0.48 19.66
C ALA A 149 -12.43 -0.98 19.43
N LYS A 150 -12.60 -2.11 18.73
CA LYS A 150 -13.85 -2.67 18.21
C LYS A 150 -14.47 -1.84 17.08
N ARG A 151 -14.39 -0.55 17.12
CA ARG A 151 -14.76 0.40 16.07
C ARG A 151 -14.08 1.75 16.30
N PHE A 152 -14.02 2.58 15.28
CA PHE A 152 -13.57 3.95 15.42
C PHE A 152 -14.78 4.90 15.59
N ASP A 153 -14.55 6.04 16.24
CA ASP A 153 -15.49 7.15 16.18
C ASP A 153 -15.49 7.79 14.78
N GLU A 154 -16.51 8.60 14.51
CA GLU A 154 -16.68 9.18 13.18
C GLU A 154 -15.58 10.18 12.82
N ASN A 155 -14.96 10.86 13.79
CA ASN A 155 -13.87 11.79 13.51
C ASN A 155 -12.60 11.02 13.10
N THR A 156 -12.29 9.93 13.79
CA THR A 156 -11.19 9.02 13.43
C THR A 156 -11.42 8.41 12.05
N ALA A 157 -12.63 7.91 11.78
CA ALA A 157 -12.99 7.33 10.49
C ALA A 157 -12.90 8.37 9.36
N ARG A 158 -13.39 9.60 9.59
CA ARG A 158 -13.30 10.72 8.63
C ARG A 158 -11.86 11.11 8.34
N PHE A 159 -11.02 11.19 9.36
CA PHE A 159 -9.59 11.53 9.22
C PHE A 159 -8.89 10.55 8.29
N TYR A 160 -8.99 9.25 8.55
CA TYR A 160 -8.36 8.24 7.71
C TYR A 160 -9.01 8.13 6.32
N ALA A 161 -10.33 8.28 6.23
CA ALA A 161 -11.01 8.35 4.94
C ALA A 161 -10.53 9.53 4.09
N ALA A 162 -10.23 10.69 4.69
CA ALA A 162 -9.69 11.84 3.97
C ALA A 162 -8.30 11.56 3.40
N GLU A 163 -7.42 10.92 4.15
CA GLU A 163 -6.10 10.50 3.64
C GLU A 163 -6.25 9.51 2.48
N ILE A 164 -7.18 8.55 2.58
CA ILE A 164 -7.45 7.58 1.51
C ILE A 164 -8.03 8.27 0.26
N VAL A 165 -8.90 9.26 0.41
CA VAL A 165 -9.42 10.04 -0.73
C VAL A 165 -8.27 10.70 -1.49
N LEU A 166 -7.27 11.27 -0.79
CA LEU A 166 -6.09 11.87 -1.43
C LEU A 166 -5.22 10.82 -2.14
N ILE A 167 -5.09 9.62 -1.57
CA ILE A 167 -4.42 8.49 -2.25
C ILE A 167 -5.15 8.13 -3.55
N LEU A 168 -6.48 7.93 -3.48
CA LEU A 168 -7.26 7.51 -4.63
C LEU A 168 -7.32 8.58 -5.71
N GLU A 169 -7.45 9.87 -5.34
CA GLU A 169 -7.34 10.99 -6.28
C GLU A 169 -6.03 10.92 -7.06
N PHE A 170 -4.92 10.77 -6.36
CA PHE A 170 -3.59 10.69 -6.97
C PHE A 170 -3.46 9.45 -7.88
N LEU A 171 -3.81 8.27 -7.39
CA LEU A 171 -3.73 7.03 -8.16
C LEU A 171 -4.62 7.05 -9.41
N HIS A 172 -5.86 7.53 -9.29
CA HIS A 172 -6.85 7.47 -10.36
C HIS A 172 -6.65 8.56 -11.40
N GLU A 173 -6.55 9.81 -10.94
CA GLU A 173 -6.61 10.99 -11.82
C GLU A 173 -5.24 11.34 -12.41
N ARG A 174 -4.16 11.05 -11.70
CA ARG A 174 -2.79 11.33 -12.17
C ARG A 174 -2.11 10.12 -12.77
N GLU A 175 -2.14 8.99 -12.04
CA GLU A 175 -1.40 7.79 -12.44
C GLU A 175 -2.20 6.84 -13.33
N GLY A 176 -3.53 6.99 -13.38
CA GLY A 176 -4.41 6.07 -14.10
C GLY A 176 -4.35 4.64 -13.56
N VAL A 177 -4.08 4.50 -12.25
CA VAL A 177 -3.89 3.22 -11.56
C VAL A 177 -5.12 2.89 -10.72
N ALA A 178 -5.65 1.68 -10.86
CA ALA A 178 -6.58 1.09 -9.92
C ALA A 178 -5.79 0.26 -8.89
N TYR A 179 -6.04 0.48 -7.61
CA TYR A 179 -5.33 -0.21 -6.51
C TYR A 179 -5.87 -1.63 -6.28
N ARG A 180 -7.18 -1.81 -6.20
CA ARG A 180 -7.95 -3.07 -6.21
C ARG A 180 -7.84 -3.98 -4.97
N ASP A 181 -7.14 -3.59 -3.92
CA ASP A 181 -7.06 -4.35 -2.65
C ASP A 181 -7.13 -3.45 -1.40
N MET A 182 -8.00 -2.43 -1.44
CA MET A 182 -8.23 -1.54 -0.30
C MET A 182 -8.88 -2.30 0.85
N LYS A 183 -8.18 -2.37 2.00
CA LYS A 183 -8.64 -3.03 3.23
C LYS A 183 -7.79 -2.56 4.41
N PRO A 184 -8.26 -2.73 5.68
CA PRO A 184 -7.53 -2.24 6.86
C PRO A 184 -6.15 -2.86 7.07
N GLU A 185 -5.90 -4.07 6.56
CA GLU A 185 -4.62 -4.77 6.64
C GLU A 185 -3.55 -4.13 5.74
N ASN A 186 -3.96 -3.49 4.64
CA ASN A 186 -3.06 -2.81 3.71
C ASN A 186 -2.83 -1.34 4.07
N LEU A 187 -3.35 -0.88 5.19
CA LEU A 187 -3.15 0.45 5.74
C LEU A 187 -2.27 0.33 6.97
N LEU A 188 -1.03 0.78 6.88
CA LEU A 188 -0.13 0.85 8.04
C LEU A 188 -0.15 2.27 8.62
N LEU A 189 0.23 2.41 9.89
CA LEU A 189 0.46 3.71 10.50
C LEU A 189 1.95 4.01 10.58
N ASP A 190 2.31 5.23 10.24
CA ASP A 190 3.63 5.75 10.54
C ASP A 190 3.74 6.20 12.01
N ALA A 191 4.90 6.74 12.41
CA ALA A 191 5.16 7.16 13.79
C ALA A 191 4.26 8.31 14.26
N GLU A 192 3.69 9.10 13.35
CA GLU A 192 2.81 10.23 13.65
C GLU A 192 1.32 9.88 13.52
N GLY A 193 1.01 8.61 13.24
CA GLY A 193 -0.35 8.10 13.14
C GLY A 193 -1.03 8.38 11.81
N HIS A 194 -0.29 8.71 10.76
CA HIS A 194 -0.78 8.84 9.39
C HIS A 194 -0.75 7.51 8.66
N ILE A 195 -1.67 7.33 7.71
CA ILE A 195 -1.72 6.12 6.89
C ILE A 195 -0.54 6.06 5.91
N LYS A 196 -0.05 4.85 5.71
CA LYS A 196 0.78 4.45 4.58
C LYS A 196 0.10 3.25 3.89
N LEU A 197 -0.39 3.48 2.67
CA LEU A 197 -0.92 2.41 1.84
C LEU A 197 0.23 1.54 1.35
N VAL A 198 0.12 0.22 1.58
CA VAL A 198 1.13 -0.78 1.21
C VAL A 198 0.54 -1.82 0.27
N ASP A 199 1.37 -2.74 -0.23
CA ASP A 199 0.99 -3.89 -1.07
C ASP A 199 0.29 -3.52 -2.39
N PHE A 200 1.08 -3.18 -3.39
CA PHE A 200 0.61 -2.87 -4.74
C PHE A 200 0.56 -4.08 -5.68
N GLY A 201 0.58 -5.31 -5.13
CA GLY A 201 0.57 -6.56 -5.91
C GLY A 201 -0.65 -6.73 -6.82
N PHE A 202 -1.78 -6.11 -6.49
CA PHE A 202 -2.97 -6.09 -7.33
C PHE A 202 -3.17 -4.77 -8.09
N ALA A 203 -2.34 -3.75 -7.85
CA ALA A 203 -2.46 -2.48 -8.56
C ALA A 203 -2.29 -2.66 -10.07
N LYS A 204 -3.03 -1.89 -10.85
CA LYS A 204 -2.96 -1.98 -12.32
C LYS A 204 -3.16 -0.63 -12.97
N ARG A 205 -2.24 -0.27 -13.85
CA ARG A 205 -2.37 0.91 -14.69
C ARG A 205 -3.39 0.63 -15.79
N LEU A 206 -4.52 1.30 -15.74
CA LEU A 206 -5.65 1.11 -16.66
C LEU A 206 -5.78 2.28 -17.65
N GLY A 207 -5.53 3.51 -17.19
CA GLY A 207 -5.94 4.70 -17.95
C GLY A 207 -7.45 4.63 -18.19
N ASN A 208 -7.85 4.66 -19.48
CA ASN A 208 -9.25 4.58 -19.89
C ASN A 208 -9.71 3.15 -20.24
N ARG A 209 -8.91 2.12 -19.93
CA ARG A 209 -9.23 0.72 -20.25
C ARG A 209 -9.89 0.01 -19.07
N GLU A 210 -10.60 -1.06 -19.39
CA GLU A 210 -11.15 -1.98 -18.39
C GLU A 210 -10.27 -3.21 -18.20
N THR A 211 -10.41 -3.83 -17.03
CA THR A 211 -9.79 -5.13 -16.71
C THR A 211 -10.84 -6.12 -16.21
N TYR A 212 -10.55 -7.42 -16.33
CA TYR A 212 -11.49 -8.50 -16.00
C TYR A 212 -10.94 -9.47 -14.96
N THR A 213 -9.74 -9.20 -14.43
CA THR A 213 -9.08 -10.07 -13.46
C THR A 213 -9.83 -10.05 -12.13
N LEU A 214 -10.34 -11.19 -11.68
CA LEU A 214 -10.90 -11.34 -10.33
C LEU A 214 -9.75 -11.36 -9.32
N CYS A 215 -9.58 -10.30 -8.55
CA CYS A 215 -8.58 -10.18 -7.49
C CYS A 215 -9.09 -9.26 -6.39
N GLY A 216 -8.50 -9.36 -5.21
CA GLY A 216 -8.87 -8.61 -4.02
C GLY A 216 -9.47 -9.49 -2.93
N THR A 217 -9.88 -8.88 -1.84
CA THR A 217 -10.46 -9.52 -0.65
C THR A 217 -11.98 -9.58 -0.78
N PRO A 218 -12.63 -10.75 -0.57
CA PRO A 218 -14.04 -10.99 -0.85
C PRO A 218 -15.01 -9.92 -0.37
N GLU A 219 -14.85 -9.46 0.88
CA GLU A 219 -15.73 -8.49 1.54
C GLU A 219 -15.68 -7.09 0.91
N TYR A 220 -14.59 -6.78 0.21
CA TYR A 220 -14.31 -5.47 -0.41
C TYR A 220 -14.52 -5.44 -1.92
N LEU A 221 -14.80 -6.59 -2.54
CA LEU A 221 -14.99 -6.68 -3.99
C LEU A 221 -16.22 -5.91 -4.46
N ALA A 222 -16.03 -5.09 -5.50
CA ALA A 222 -17.14 -4.41 -6.14
C ALA A 222 -18.01 -5.39 -6.96
N PRO A 223 -19.34 -5.12 -7.11
CA PRO A 223 -20.26 -6.04 -7.78
C PRO A 223 -19.86 -6.35 -9.23
N GLU A 224 -19.32 -5.39 -9.97
CA GLU A 224 -18.85 -5.58 -11.36
C GLU A 224 -17.66 -6.56 -11.45
N VAL A 225 -16.82 -6.64 -10.43
CA VAL A 225 -15.70 -7.61 -10.36
C VAL A 225 -16.25 -9.02 -10.20
N ILE A 226 -17.18 -9.20 -9.25
CA ILE A 226 -17.84 -10.49 -8.96
C ILE A 226 -18.62 -10.99 -10.20
N GLN A 227 -19.28 -10.08 -10.91
CA GLN A 227 -20.08 -10.39 -12.10
C GLN A 227 -19.24 -10.56 -13.37
N SER A 228 -17.90 -10.52 -13.27
CA SER A 228 -16.99 -10.59 -14.43
C SER A 228 -17.30 -9.57 -15.53
N LYS A 229 -17.90 -8.44 -15.14
CA LYS A 229 -18.04 -7.26 -15.99
C LYS A 229 -16.74 -6.48 -15.96
N GLY A 230 -16.35 -5.86 -17.05
CA GLY A 230 -15.15 -5.02 -17.06
C GLY A 230 -15.18 -4.00 -15.91
N HIS A 231 -14.05 -3.82 -15.22
CA HIS A 231 -13.94 -2.88 -14.09
C HIS A 231 -12.80 -1.89 -14.28
N THR A 232 -12.91 -0.76 -13.59
CA THR A 232 -12.01 0.40 -13.66
C THR A 232 -11.56 0.81 -12.26
N THR A 233 -11.00 1.99 -12.12
CA THR A 233 -10.67 2.63 -10.83
C THR A 233 -11.90 2.78 -9.90
N ALA A 234 -13.12 2.72 -10.44
CA ALA A 234 -14.36 2.81 -9.67
C ALA A 234 -14.49 1.75 -8.55
N VAL A 235 -13.80 0.63 -8.68
CA VAL A 235 -13.79 -0.44 -7.66
C VAL A 235 -13.17 0.02 -6.33
N ASP A 236 -12.22 0.95 -6.36
CA ASP A 236 -11.55 1.46 -5.16
C ASP A 236 -12.48 2.38 -4.36
N TRP A 237 -13.35 3.13 -5.01
CA TRP A 237 -14.39 3.94 -4.33
C TRP A 237 -15.43 3.05 -3.64
N TRP A 238 -15.84 1.94 -4.27
CA TRP A 238 -16.66 0.93 -3.60
C TRP A 238 -15.98 0.41 -2.34
N ALA A 239 -14.71 0.00 -2.45
CA ALA A 239 -13.93 -0.52 -1.34
C ALA A 239 -13.77 0.51 -0.20
N LEU A 240 -13.62 1.81 -0.53
CA LEU A 240 -13.61 2.88 0.48
C LEU A 240 -14.94 2.96 1.22
N GLY A 241 -16.08 2.79 0.54
CA GLY A 241 -17.38 2.71 1.19
C GLY A 241 -17.50 1.57 2.20
N ILE A 242 -17.01 0.37 1.81
CA ILE A 242 -16.94 -0.80 2.71
C ILE A 242 -16.05 -0.50 3.92
N LEU A 243 -14.89 0.12 3.68
CA LEU A 243 -13.92 0.45 4.71
C LEU A 243 -14.45 1.46 5.73
N ILE A 244 -15.09 2.54 5.28
CA ILE A 244 -15.73 3.52 6.19
C ILE A 244 -16.81 2.83 7.04
N TYR A 245 -17.61 1.96 6.43
CA TYR A 245 -18.59 1.18 7.17
C TYR A 245 -17.91 0.33 8.26
N GLU A 246 -16.84 -0.38 7.92
CA GLU A 246 -16.11 -1.22 8.88
C GLU A 246 -15.43 -0.39 9.99
N PHE A 247 -14.89 0.78 9.67
CA PHE A 247 -14.36 1.69 10.70
C PHE A 247 -15.42 2.07 11.73
N LEU A 248 -16.66 2.35 11.29
CA LEU A 248 -17.73 2.82 12.15
C LEU A 248 -18.46 1.71 12.92
N THR A 249 -18.45 0.47 12.41
CA THR A 249 -19.21 -0.64 13.00
C THR A 249 -18.31 -1.72 13.60
N GLY A 250 -17.06 -1.86 13.09
CA GLY A 250 -16.12 -2.90 13.46
C GLY A 250 -16.21 -4.17 12.62
N TYR A 251 -17.09 -4.20 11.61
CA TYR A 251 -17.26 -5.33 10.69
C TYR A 251 -17.74 -4.84 9.32
N PRO A 252 -17.45 -5.57 8.22
CA PRO A 252 -17.91 -5.19 6.89
C PRO A 252 -19.42 -5.41 6.73
N PRO A 253 -20.09 -4.66 5.82
CA PRO A 253 -21.55 -4.75 5.63
C PRO A 253 -22.03 -6.08 5.04
N PHE A 254 -21.16 -6.78 4.34
CA PHE A 254 -21.42 -8.07 3.72
C PHE A 254 -20.44 -9.09 4.29
N TRP A 255 -20.95 -10.02 5.09
CA TRP A 255 -20.12 -11.04 5.72
C TRP A 255 -20.82 -12.40 5.76
N HIS A 256 -20.05 -13.44 5.51
CA HIS A 256 -20.45 -14.83 5.68
C HIS A 256 -19.19 -15.72 5.72
N SER A 257 -19.26 -16.89 6.38
CA SER A 257 -18.15 -17.86 6.40
C SER A 257 -17.80 -18.46 5.03
N ASN A 258 -18.75 -18.46 4.10
CA ASN A 258 -18.55 -18.88 2.71
C ASN A 258 -18.45 -17.64 1.79
N PRO A 259 -17.33 -17.43 1.08
CA PRO A 259 -17.16 -16.32 0.16
C PRO A 259 -18.24 -16.20 -0.91
N ILE A 260 -18.79 -17.32 -1.39
CA ILE A 260 -19.87 -17.35 -2.39
C ILE A 260 -21.12 -16.62 -1.88
N GLU A 261 -21.42 -16.78 -0.60
CA GLU A 261 -22.57 -16.10 0.02
C GLU A 261 -22.30 -14.60 0.22
N ILE A 262 -21.03 -14.19 0.46
CA ILE A 262 -20.63 -12.79 0.46
C ILE A 262 -20.91 -12.20 -0.95
N TYR A 263 -20.46 -12.86 -2.02
CA TYR A 263 -20.68 -12.43 -3.39
C TYR A 263 -22.16 -12.26 -3.73
N LYS A 264 -23.01 -13.21 -3.33
CA LYS A 264 -24.47 -13.10 -3.51
C LYS A 264 -25.04 -11.87 -2.80
N GLN A 265 -24.59 -11.59 -1.58
CA GLN A 265 -25.02 -10.40 -0.84
C GLN A 265 -24.62 -9.11 -1.56
N ILE A 266 -23.35 -8.98 -1.97
CA ILE A 266 -22.81 -7.80 -2.63
C ILE A 266 -23.59 -7.46 -3.91
N VAL A 267 -23.94 -8.43 -4.72
CA VAL A 267 -24.60 -8.19 -6.02
C VAL A 267 -26.12 -8.01 -5.90
N SER A 268 -26.72 -8.37 -4.77
CA SER A 268 -28.20 -8.41 -4.63
C SER A 268 -28.77 -7.53 -3.53
N LYS A 269 -27.97 -7.08 -2.57
CA LYS A 269 -28.45 -6.34 -1.40
C LYS A 269 -27.83 -4.95 -1.32
N PRO A 270 -28.60 -3.92 -1.01
CA PRO A 270 -28.04 -2.62 -0.63
C PRO A 270 -27.38 -2.73 0.74
N VAL A 271 -26.43 -1.81 1.03
CA VAL A 271 -25.85 -1.68 2.37
C VAL A 271 -26.94 -1.32 3.38
N SER A 272 -27.05 -2.11 4.42
CA SER A 272 -27.93 -1.86 5.57
C SER A 272 -27.08 -1.46 6.79
N PHE A 273 -27.65 -0.64 7.66
CA PHE A 273 -26.96 -0.13 8.84
C PHE A 273 -27.58 -0.71 10.11
N PRO A 274 -26.78 -1.05 11.13
CA PRO A 274 -27.30 -1.46 12.40
C PRO A 274 -28.00 -0.30 13.13
N ALA A 275 -28.88 -0.63 14.08
CA ALA A 275 -29.46 0.37 14.97
C ALA A 275 -28.41 0.97 15.91
N GLU A 276 -27.47 0.12 16.36
CA GLU A 276 -26.32 0.49 17.18
C GLU A 276 -25.01 -0.08 16.56
N PRO A 277 -23.94 0.72 16.48
CA PRO A 277 -23.84 2.12 16.93
C PRO A 277 -24.65 3.09 16.06
N ALA A 278 -25.05 4.22 16.64
CA ALA A 278 -25.66 5.30 15.87
C ALA A 278 -24.63 5.88 14.88
N ILE A 279 -24.95 5.81 13.59
CA ILE A 279 -24.14 6.33 12.49
C ILE A 279 -24.83 7.59 11.95
N SER A 280 -24.08 8.67 11.73
CA SER A 280 -24.63 9.92 11.26
C SER A 280 -25.31 9.80 9.88
N PRO A 281 -26.29 10.65 9.57
CA PRO A 281 -26.89 10.70 8.24
C PRO A 281 -25.86 10.91 7.13
N ALA A 282 -24.86 11.79 7.34
CA ALA A 282 -23.81 12.07 6.38
C ALA A 282 -22.92 10.85 6.11
N ALA A 283 -22.55 10.11 7.17
CA ALA A 283 -21.76 8.87 7.04
C ALA A 283 -22.57 7.77 6.31
N LYS A 284 -23.84 7.60 6.65
CA LYS A 284 -24.73 6.66 5.93
C LYS A 284 -24.85 7.01 4.45
N ASP A 285 -24.96 8.30 4.15
CA ASP A 285 -25.13 8.79 2.79
C ASP A 285 -23.89 8.55 1.94
N ILE A 286 -22.70 8.93 2.41
CA ILE A 286 -21.46 8.71 1.65
C ILE A 286 -21.21 7.22 1.40
N ILE A 287 -21.43 6.35 2.41
CA ILE A 287 -21.28 4.91 2.26
C ILE A 287 -22.24 4.37 1.17
N ARG A 288 -23.51 4.82 1.15
CA ARG A 288 -24.46 4.40 0.10
C ARG A 288 -24.04 4.88 -1.28
N GLN A 289 -23.53 6.10 -1.40
CA GLN A 289 -23.06 6.65 -2.66
C GLN A 289 -21.84 5.93 -3.20
N PHE A 290 -20.88 5.55 -2.33
CA PHE A 290 -19.75 4.70 -2.71
C PHE A 290 -20.19 3.28 -3.06
N CYS A 291 -21.11 2.69 -2.29
CA CYS A 291 -21.61 1.33 -2.50
C CYS A 291 -22.81 1.28 -3.45
N THR A 292 -22.87 2.18 -4.42
CA THR A 292 -23.84 2.16 -5.51
C THR A 292 -23.50 1.03 -6.47
N LEU A 293 -24.47 0.14 -6.75
CA LEU A 293 -24.29 -1.05 -7.61
C LEU A 293 -23.90 -0.66 -9.04
N ASP A 294 -24.61 0.31 -9.60
CA ASP A 294 -24.27 0.87 -10.91
C ASP A 294 -23.08 1.82 -10.78
N ARG A 295 -21.93 1.36 -11.23
CA ARG A 295 -20.67 2.14 -11.18
C ARG A 295 -20.77 3.51 -11.86
N SER A 296 -21.65 3.69 -12.85
CA SER A 296 -21.83 4.97 -13.54
C SER A 296 -22.45 6.07 -12.66
N HIS A 297 -23.11 5.68 -11.57
CA HIS A 297 -23.69 6.56 -10.56
C HIS A 297 -22.91 6.58 -9.24
N ARG A 298 -21.83 5.81 -9.16
CA ARG A 298 -20.99 5.69 -7.95
C ARG A 298 -20.21 6.98 -7.70
N LEU A 299 -20.28 7.51 -6.49
CA LEU A 299 -19.48 8.66 -6.05
C LEU A 299 -17.98 8.37 -6.27
N GLY A 300 -17.24 9.37 -6.75
CA GLY A 300 -15.84 9.23 -7.17
C GLY A 300 -15.67 8.79 -8.64
N ASN A 301 -16.66 8.07 -9.21
CA ASN A 301 -16.63 7.68 -10.63
C ASN A 301 -17.54 8.54 -11.52
N ILE A 302 -18.42 9.35 -10.93
CA ILE A 302 -19.23 10.34 -11.65
C ILE A 302 -18.40 11.56 -12.05
N SER A 303 -18.96 12.40 -12.94
CA SER A 303 -18.32 13.66 -13.33
C SER A 303 -17.91 14.50 -12.13
N GLY A 304 -16.66 14.98 -12.12
CA GLY A 304 -16.05 15.70 -11.01
C GLY A 304 -15.19 14.78 -10.09
N GLY A 305 -15.18 13.45 -10.31
CA GLY A 305 -14.23 12.53 -9.68
C GLY A 305 -14.06 12.72 -8.17
N ALA A 306 -12.81 12.77 -7.72
CA ALA A 306 -12.47 12.98 -6.32
C ALA A 306 -12.92 14.34 -5.75
N ALA A 307 -13.03 15.39 -6.57
CA ALA A 307 -13.54 16.68 -6.11
C ALA A 307 -14.98 16.56 -5.57
N ARG A 308 -15.84 15.77 -6.23
CA ARG A 308 -17.20 15.51 -5.75
C ARG A 308 -17.21 14.71 -4.44
N VAL A 309 -16.24 13.85 -4.22
CA VAL A 309 -16.05 13.15 -2.94
C VAL A 309 -15.70 14.14 -1.85
N LYS A 310 -14.74 15.03 -2.12
CA LYS A 310 -14.27 16.06 -1.18
C LYS A 310 -15.37 17.04 -0.75
N ASP A 311 -16.31 17.33 -1.63
CA ASP A 311 -17.44 18.24 -1.38
C ASP A 311 -18.58 17.59 -0.58
N HIS A 312 -18.51 16.27 -0.32
CA HIS A 312 -19.59 15.58 0.38
C HIS A 312 -19.69 16.02 1.87
N PRO A 313 -20.91 16.19 2.43
CA PRO A 313 -21.12 16.63 3.83
C PRO A 313 -20.38 15.80 4.89
N PHE A 314 -20.06 14.54 4.63
CA PHE A 314 -19.24 13.71 5.51
C PHE A 314 -17.85 14.32 5.76
N PHE A 315 -17.28 15.03 4.79
CA PHE A 315 -16.00 15.72 4.88
C PHE A 315 -16.10 17.20 5.23
N GLN A 316 -17.27 17.65 5.70
CA GLN A 316 -17.43 19.05 6.10
C GLN A 316 -16.39 19.45 7.16
N GLY A 317 -15.69 20.57 6.90
CA GLY A 317 -14.64 21.10 7.78
C GLY A 317 -13.24 20.51 7.53
N VAL A 318 -13.07 19.57 6.61
CA VAL A 318 -11.78 19.06 6.21
C VAL A 318 -11.07 20.08 5.31
N ILE A 319 -9.88 20.50 5.71
CA ILE A 319 -8.98 21.35 4.92
C ILE A 319 -8.01 20.43 4.20
N TRP A 320 -8.30 20.10 2.94
CA TRP A 320 -7.60 19.08 2.17
C TRP A 320 -6.11 19.34 2.01
N GLU A 321 -5.69 20.59 1.86
CA GLU A 321 -4.29 20.98 1.82
C GLU A 321 -3.58 20.66 3.15
N ASP A 322 -4.24 20.93 4.28
CA ASP A 322 -3.68 20.64 5.61
C ASP A 322 -3.56 19.13 5.86
N VAL A 323 -4.51 18.34 5.34
CA VAL A 323 -4.43 16.88 5.36
C VAL A 323 -3.25 16.40 4.52
N TYR A 324 -3.13 16.86 3.27
CA TYR A 324 -2.05 16.45 2.37
C TYR A 324 -0.66 16.75 2.93
N TYR A 325 -0.46 17.95 3.48
CA TYR A 325 0.81 18.37 4.09
C TYR A 325 0.98 17.91 5.55
N ARG A 326 0.07 17.03 6.03
CA ARG A 326 0.18 16.40 7.36
C ARG A 326 0.31 17.42 8.49
N LYS A 327 -0.42 18.54 8.43
CA LYS A 327 -0.37 19.60 9.47
C LYS A 327 -0.97 19.15 10.80
N TYR A 328 -1.73 18.07 10.83
CA TYR A 328 -2.29 17.47 12.03
C TYR A 328 -1.68 16.08 12.25
N ARG A 329 -1.47 15.72 13.49
CA ARG A 329 -1.14 14.34 13.88
C ARG A 329 -2.34 13.43 13.68
N GLY A 330 -2.09 12.16 13.38
CA GLY A 330 -3.14 11.15 13.30
C GLY A 330 -3.87 10.97 14.63
N PRO A 331 -5.14 10.54 14.60
CA PRO A 331 -5.94 10.32 15.81
C PRO A 331 -5.44 9.13 16.65
N ILE A 332 -4.70 8.22 16.04
CA ILE A 332 -4.07 7.07 16.71
C ILE A 332 -2.55 7.25 16.60
N ILE A 333 -1.90 7.52 17.72
CA ILE A 333 -0.43 7.60 17.80
C ILE A 333 0.10 6.25 18.25
N PRO A 334 0.87 5.53 17.39
CA PRO A 334 1.44 4.26 17.77
C PRO A 334 2.38 4.36 18.99
N PRO A 335 2.32 3.41 19.92
CA PRO A 335 3.30 3.35 21.00
C PRO A 335 4.65 2.89 20.44
N LEU A 336 5.68 3.73 20.55
CA LEU A 336 7.04 3.46 20.11
C LEU A 336 8.04 3.80 21.19
N ARG A 337 9.05 2.96 21.39
CA ARG A 337 10.11 3.15 22.42
C ARG A 337 11.42 3.64 21.83
N TYR A 338 11.70 3.29 20.56
CA TYR A 338 12.92 3.67 19.86
C TYR A 338 12.70 3.54 18.33
N PRO A 339 13.55 4.16 17.51
CA PRO A 339 13.53 3.94 16.06
C PRO A 339 13.71 2.44 15.72
N GLY A 340 12.84 1.90 14.87
CA GLY A 340 12.86 0.46 14.56
C GLY A 340 12.16 -0.43 15.60
N ASP A 341 11.43 0.14 16.56
CA ASP A 341 10.57 -0.66 17.45
C ASP A 341 9.47 -1.35 16.65
N ALA A 342 9.47 -2.67 16.67
CA ALA A 342 8.52 -3.51 15.92
C ALA A 342 7.49 -4.20 16.83
N GLN A 343 7.18 -3.62 18.00
CA GLN A 343 6.21 -4.19 18.94
C GLN A 343 4.79 -4.27 18.38
N ASN A 344 4.48 -3.48 17.35
CA ASN A 344 3.17 -3.47 16.69
C ASN A 344 3.05 -4.51 15.56
N PHE A 345 4.03 -5.39 15.40
CA PHE A 345 4.04 -6.49 14.43
C PHE A 345 4.08 -7.83 15.15
N ASP A 346 3.39 -8.81 14.57
CA ASP A 346 3.40 -10.19 15.06
C ASP A 346 4.79 -10.83 14.98
N LEU A 347 4.99 -11.88 15.78
CA LEU A 347 6.20 -12.70 15.70
C LEU A 347 6.02 -13.77 14.63
N TYR A 348 6.96 -13.83 13.72
CA TYR A 348 6.99 -14.84 12.65
C TYR A 348 8.09 -15.86 12.91
N PRO A 349 7.86 -17.14 12.59
CA PRO A 349 8.91 -18.15 12.67
C PRO A 349 10.03 -17.87 11.68
N ASP A 350 11.21 -18.33 12.02
CA ASP A 350 12.37 -18.30 11.13
C ASP A 350 12.07 -19.03 9.83
N GLU A 351 12.83 -18.70 8.80
CA GLU A 351 12.71 -19.37 7.53
C GLU A 351 13.11 -20.85 7.63
N LYS A 352 12.28 -21.72 7.05
CA LYS A 352 12.59 -23.16 7.00
C LYS A 352 13.81 -23.42 6.12
N GLU A 353 14.70 -24.30 6.59
CA GLU A 353 15.78 -24.86 5.78
C GLU A 353 15.23 -25.76 4.64
N GLY A 354 16.00 -25.95 3.58
CA GLY A 354 15.65 -26.86 2.48
C GLY A 354 14.82 -26.24 1.36
N ARG A 355 15.13 -24.98 1.01
CA ARG A 355 14.47 -24.27 -0.09
C ARG A 355 14.93 -24.78 -1.44
N GLU A 356 14.00 -24.79 -2.41
CA GLU A 356 14.32 -25.09 -3.79
C GLU A 356 15.30 -24.06 -4.36
N PRO A 357 16.39 -24.51 -5.00
CA PRO A 357 17.38 -23.59 -5.57
C PRO A 357 16.86 -22.96 -6.87
N TYR A 358 17.32 -21.75 -7.15
CA TYR A 358 17.16 -21.13 -8.46
C TYR A 358 18.28 -21.66 -9.37
N THR A 359 17.93 -22.58 -10.28
CA THR A 359 18.90 -23.27 -11.10
C THR A 359 19.36 -22.41 -12.29
N GLU A 360 20.55 -22.70 -12.84
CA GLU A 360 21.07 -22.05 -14.05
C GLU A 360 20.11 -22.19 -15.25
N GLU A 361 19.32 -23.28 -15.32
CA GLU A 361 18.30 -23.48 -16.35
C GLU A 361 17.16 -22.47 -16.20
N LEU A 362 16.69 -22.24 -14.98
CA LEU A 362 15.69 -21.20 -14.68
C LEU A 362 16.24 -19.80 -14.93
N ALA A 363 17.49 -19.54 -14.53
CA ALA A 363 18.17 -18.28 -14.78
C ALA A 363 18.26 -17.96 -16.28
N ALA A 364 18.72 -18.90 -17.08
CA ALA A 364 18.81 -18.74 -18.54
C ALA A 364 17.44 -18.43 -19.21
N LYS A 365 16.34 -18.92 -18.60
CA LYS A 365 15.00 -18.74 -19.13
C LYS A 365 14.29 -17.47 -18.64
N TYR A 366 14.57 -17.02 -17.42
CA TYR A 366 13.74 -15.99 -16.76
C TYR A 366 14.50 -14.73 -16.34
N ASP A 367 15.85 -14.72 -16.22
CA ASP A 367 16.58 -13.54 -15.73
C ASP A 367 16.36 -12.30 -16.58
N ASP A 368 16.18 -12.46 -17.89
CA ASP A 368 15.84 -11.34 -18.76
C ASP A 368 14.53 -10.63 -18.37
N ARG A 369 13.60 -11.35 -17.74
CA ARG A 369 12.32 -10.79 -17.29
C ARG A 369 12.44 -10.03 -15.97
N PHE A 370 13.55 -10.16 -15.27
CA PHE A 370 13.86 -9.47 -14.02
C PHE A 370 14.87 -8.33 -14.17
N LYS A 371 15.28 -8.01 -15.40
CA LYS A 371 16.29 -6.94 -15.68
C LYS A 371 15.91 -5.55 -15.21
N GLY A 372 14.70 -5.33 -14.75
CA GLY A 372 14.23 -4.06 -14.21
C GLY A 372 14.35 -3.90 -12.70
N PHE A 373 14.73 -4.97 -12.01
CA PHE A 373 14.94 -4.97 -10.56
C PHE A 373 16.32 -4.53 -10.19
#